data_b380576d7d1b21c471c30bac576d16b3
#
_entry.id   b380576d7d1b21c471c30bac576d16b3
#
_cell.length_a   1.000
_cell.length_b   1.000
_cell.length_c   1.000
_cell.angle_alpha   90.00
_cell.angle_beta   90.00
_cell.angle_gamma   90.00
#
_symmetry.space_group_name_H-M   'P 1'
#
loop_
_entity.id
_entity.type
_entity.pdbx_description
1 polymer ?
#
loop_
_entity_poly.entity_id
_entity_poly.type
_entity_poly.pdbx_seq_one_letter_code
_entity_poly.pdbx_strand_id
1 'polypeptide(L)'
;MKRIILILWGSLLVHAGYGQHWDIGSAFNYSRPSGGMARNIEQGFGITLEGARVLKHAPFTVGVEFSYNAYGHEKTRQQYTFDDGSVTETNVIVMNAFSNLFLTGKFFLRNSKMINPYLSGKMGYSWYRTNLTIEDPEDIDGCQPLESDRLLTDGTFTASGGGGVRIDFSGIFKKVRSNMLFFDFSAHMTQGGNVEYMNVHKPTNHGNPERDVMARFINNRTQVIHEHHVGHVYSSDVEMMEYRFGIIYRPAYRE
;
A
#
# COMPACT_ATOMS: atom_id res chain seq x y z
N MET A 1 1.03 2.02 33.95
CA MET A 1 1.03 1.11 32.81
C MET A 1 1.73 1.69 31.56
N LYS A 2 1.43 2.91 31.09
CA LYS A 2 2.07 3.52 29.89
C LYS A 2 3.62 3.60 29.98
N ARG A 3 4.19 3.91 31.14
CA ARG A 3 5.66 4.00 31.36
C ARG A 3 6.37 2.64 31.31
N ILE A 4 5.71 1.57 31.75
CA ILE A 4 6.27 0.20 31.70
C ILE A 4 6.32 -0.31 30.25
N ILE A 5 5.32 0.01 29.44
CA ILE A 5 5.28 -0.32 28.02
C ILE A 5 6.41 0.40 27.26
N LEU A 6 6.66 1.69 27.56
CA LEU A 6 7.76 2.46 26.96
C LEU A 6 9.14 1.90 27.34
N ILE A 7 9.32 1.46 28.60
CA ILE A 7 10.57 0.85 29.07
C ILE A 7 10.79 -0.52 28.41
N LEU A 8 9.73 -1.33 28.27
CA LEU A 8 9.79 -2.61 27.55
C LEU A 8 10.13 -2.41 26.06
N TRP A 9 9.52 -1.43 25.39
CA TRP A 9 9.86 -1.07 24.00
C TRP A 9 11.29 -0.52 23.89
N GLY A 10 11.72 0.33 24.81
CA GLY A 10 13.08 0.85 24.86
C GLY A 10 14.13 -0.25 25.09
N SER A 11 13.86 -1.21 25.97
CA SER A 11 14.77 -2.34 26.22
C SER A 11 14.84 -3.30 25.03
N LEU A 12 13.74 -3.54 24.33
CA LEU A 12 13.71 -4.34 23.09
C LEU A 12 14.59 -3.69 21.99
N LEU A 13 14.54 -2.36 21.85
CA LEU A 13 15.35 -1.62 20.89
C LEU A 13 16.85 -1.63 21.25
N VAL A 14 17.21 -1.55 22.52
CA VAL A 14 18.61 -1.56 22.98
C VAL A 14 19.25 -2.96 22.80
N HIS A 15 18.50 -4.05 23.03
CA HIS A 15 19.00 -5.40 22.79
C HIS A 15 19.07 -5.78 21.30
N ALA A 16 18.46 -5.00 20.42
CA ALA A 16 18.52 -5.18 18.96
C ALA A 16 19.89 -4.82 18.35
N GLY A 17 20.77 -4.15 19.10
CA GLY A 17 22.02 -3.55 18.57
C GLY A 17 23.23 -4.50 18.43
N TYR A 18 23.24 -5.67 19.04
CA TYR A 18 24.44 -6.50 19.10
C TYR A 18 24.39 -7.69 18.13
N GLY A 19 25.19 -7.60 17.07
CA GLY A 19 25.59 -8.77 16.25
C GLY A 19 24.52 -9.37 15.35
N GLN A 20 23.55 -8.58 14.86
CA GLN A 20 22.42 -9.11 14.08
C GLN A 20 22.37 -8.50 12.67
N HIS A 21 22.04 -9.34 11.71
CA HIS A 21 21.84 -8.90 10.34
C HIS A 21 20.41 -8.37 10.19
N TRP A 22 20.32 -7.18 9.62
CA TRP A 22 19.05 -6.58 9.21
C TRP A 22 18.93 -6.64 7.71
N ASP A 23 17.76 -6.97 7.23
CA ASP A 23 17.35 -6.83 5.85
C ASP A 23 16.49 -5.57 5.72
N ILE A 24 16.86 -4.69 4.81
CA ILE A 24 16.07 -3.50 4.46
C ILE A 24 15.74 -3.65 2.98
N GLY A 25 14.48 -3.61 2.64
CA GLY A 25 14.02 -3.86 1.28
C GLY A 25 12.99 -2.88 0.78
N SER A 26 12.96 -2.73 -0.53
CA SER A 26 11.88 -2.08 -1.25
C SER A 26 11.45 -2.96 -2.42
N ALA A 27 10.15 -2.96 -2.71
CA ALA A 27 9.60 -3.76 -3.80
C ALA A 27 8.50 -2.99 -4.52
N PHE A 28 8.36 -3.26 -5.80
CA PHE A 28 7.17 -2.96 -6.60
C PHE A 28 6.13 -4.06 -6.37
N ASN A 29 4.87 -3.66 -6.23
CA ASN A 29 3.74 -4.56 -6.03
C ASN A 29 2.80 -4.50 -7.23
N TYR A 30 2.30 -5.65 -7.60
CA TYR A 30 1.13 -5.83 -8.44
C TYR A 30 0.10 -6.62 -7.65
N SER A 31 -1.06 -6.01 -7.40
CA SER A 31 -2.15 -6.60 -6.62
C SER A 31 -3.33 -6.89 -7.54
N ARG A 32 -3.78 -8.13 -7.55
CA ARG A 32 -4.93 -8.58 -8.31
C ARG A 32 -6.02 -9.03 -7.36
N PRO A 33 -7.16 -8.30 -7.28
CA PRO A 33 -8.30 -8.72 -6.49
C PRO A 33 -8.84 -10.08 -6.95
N SER A 34 -9.40 -10.82 -6.01
CA SER A 34 -10.07 -12.11 -6.23
C SER A 34 -11.42 -12.15 -5.52
N GLY A 35 -12.16 -13.22 -5.67
CA GLY A 35 -13.45 -13.40 -5.01
C GLY A 35 -14.46 -12.28 -5.25
N GLY A 36 -15.08 -11.80 -4.17
CA GLY A 36 -16.06 -10.72 -4.19
C GLY A 36 -15.47 -9.39 -4.66
N MET A 37 -14.24 -9.10 -4.24
CA MET A 37 -13.55 -7.86 -4.55
C MET A 37 -13.23 -7.71 -6.05
N ALA A 38 -12.90 -8.81 -6.76
CA ALA A 38 -12.60 -8.80 -8.19
C ALA A 38 -13.77 -8.36 -9.10
N ARG A 39 -14.99 -8.35 -8.57
CA ARG A 39 -16.17 -7.89 -9.32
C ARG A 39 -16.27 -6.36 -9.33
N ASN A 40 -15.64 -5.72 -8.36
CA ASN A 40 -15.86 -4.31 -8.06
C ASN A 40 -14.64 -3.43 -8.32
N ILE A 41 -13.43 -3.96 -8.19
CA ILE A 41 -12.20 -3.20 -8.43
C ILE A 41 -11.23 -3.98 -9.32
N GLU A 42 -10.41 -3.23 -10.03
CA GLU A 42 -9.37 -3.75 -10.91
C GLU A 42 -8.06 -3.98 -10.15
N GLN A 43 -7.02 -4.30 -10.90
CA GLN A 43 -5.67 -4.47 -10.37
C GLN A 43 -5.10 -3.18 -9.78
N GLY A 44 -4.27 -3.33 -8.75
CA GLY A 44 -3.54 -2.23 -8.15
C GLY A 44 -2.03 -2.37 -8.34
N PHE A 45 -1.36 -1.21 -8.34
CA PHE A 45 0.08 -1.13 -8.40
C PHE A 45 0.60 -0.30 -7.22
N GLY A 46 1.77 -0.66 -6.71
CA GLY A 46 2.28 0.03 -5.55
C GLY A 46 3.72 -0.28 -5.20
N ILE A 47 4.09 0.18 -4.03
CA ILE A 47 5.42 -0.02 -3.47
C ILE A 47 5.31 -0.63 -2.07
N THR A 48 6.30 -1.43 -1.71
CA THR A 48 6.49 -1.97 -0.37
C THR A 48 7.84 -1.56 0.18
N LEU A 49 7.86 -1.26 1.46
CA LEU A 49 9.08 -1.12 2.27
C LEU A 49 9.08 -2.22 3.33
N GLU A 50 10.21 -2.87 3.51
CA GLU A 50 10.39 -3.96 4.48
C GLU A 50 11.63 -3.73 5.33
N GLY A 51 11.49 -3.91 6.64
CA GLY A 51 12.60 -4.04 7.57
C GLY A 51 12.48 -5.35 8.34
N ALA A 52 13.46 -6.24 8.19
CA ALA A 52 13.41 -7.56 8.80
C ALA A 52 14.72 -7.92 9.49
N ARG A 53 14.60 -8.67 10.58
CA ARG A 53 15.72 -9.22 11.34
C ARG A 53 15.97 -10.66 10.95
N VAL A 54 17.22 -10.97 10.61
CA VAL A 54 17.67 -12.32 10.30
C VAL A 54 18.09 -13.02 11.59
N LEU A 55 17.50 -14.17 11.89
CA LEU A 55 17.85 -14.95 13.07
C LEU A 55 19.12 -15.77 12.80
N LYS A 56 20.16 -15.60 13.65
CA LYS A 56 21.51 -16.21 13.43
C LYS A 56 21.52 -17.73 13.34
N HIS A 57 20.64 -18.40 14.09
CA HIS A 57 20.66 -19.85 14.25
C HIS A 57 19.42 -20.55 13.67
N ALA A 58 18.60 -19.81 12.91
CA ALA A 58 17.41 -20.34 12.29
C ALA A 58 17.29 -19.80 10.86
N PRO A 59 16.80 -20.60 9.92
CA PRO A 59 16.54 -20.15 8.55
C PRO A 59 15.27 -19.29 8.51
N PHE A 60 15.18 -18.29 9.39
CA PHE A 60 13.99 -17.51 9.61
C PHE A 60 14.30 -16.02 9.74
N THR A 61 13.44 -15.17 9.16
CA THR A 61 13.44 -13.72 9.36
C THR A 61 12.10 -13.27 9.88
N VAL A 62 12.12 -12.28 10.77
CA VAL A 62 10.92 -11.60 11.28
C VAL A 62 11.06 -10.11 11.02
N GLY A 63 10.01 -9.48 10.54
CA GLY A 63 10.06 -8.07 10.19
C GLY A 63 8.72 -7.36 10.18
N VAL A 64 8.80 -6.10 9.79
CA VAL A 64 7.65 -5.23 9.55
C VAL A 64 7.68 -4.79 8.10
N GLU A 65 6.53 -4.73 7.51
CA GLU A 65 6.33 -4.36 6.13
C GLU A 65 5.23 -3.32 6.04
N PHE A 66 5.50 -2.27 5.30
CA PHE A 66 4.52 -1.26 4.91
C PHE A 66 4.37 -1.26 3.40
N SER A 67 3.14 -1.26 2.90
CA SER A 67 2.86 -1.13 1.47
C SER A 67 1.80 -0.06 1.21
N TYR A 68 1.92 0.57 0.05
CA TYR A 68 0.94 1.49 -0.51
C TYR A 68 0.65 1.09 -1.95
N ASN A 69 -0.63 0.94 -2.30
CA ASN A 69 -1.08 0.48 -3.61
C ASN A 69 -2.24 1.34 -4.08
N ALA A 70 -2.16 1.87 -5.30
CA ALA A 70 -3.25 2.54 -5.98
C ALA A 70 -3.98 1.53 -6.87
N TYR A 71 -5.33 1.51 -6.80
CA TYR A 71 -6.18 0.61 -7.59
C TYR A 71 -7.24 1.35 -8.42
N GLY A 72 -7.29 2.67 -8.34
CA GLY A 72 -8.17 3.51 -9.16
C GLY A 72 -7.66 4.94 -9.19
N HIS A 73 -7.68 5.53 -10.36
CA HIS A 73 -7.33 6.94 -10.58
C HIS A 73 -8.20 7.46 -11.72
N GLU A 74 -8.99 8.48 -11.44
CA GLU A 74 -9.79 9.18 -12.44
C GLU A 74 -9.52 10.66 -12.37
N LYS A 75 -9.35 11.27 -13.53
CA LYS A 75 -9.17 12.70 -13.69
C LYS A 75 -10.22 13.21 -14.69
N THR A 76 -11.18 13.99 -14.20
CA THR A 76 -12.24 14.61 -14.98
C THR A 76 -12.11 16.13 -14.98
N ARG A 77 -12.39 16.78 -16.12
CA ARG A 77 -12.50 18.25 -16.20
C ARG A 77 -13.90 18.66 -15.82
N GLN A 78 -13.99 19.63 -14.92
CA GLN A 78 -15.26 20.20 -14.47
C GLN A 78 -15.16 21.71 -14.31
N GLN A 79 -16.29 22.41 -14.42
CA GLN A 79 -16.36 23.83 -14.14
C GLN A 79 -16.38 24.07 -12.65
N TYR A 80 -15.47 24.89 -12.17
CA TYR A 80 -15.41 25.35 -10.79
C TYR A 80 -15.71 26.87 -10.75
N THR A 81 -16.52 27.29 -9.78
CA THR A 81 -16.87 28.69 -9.60
C THR A 81 -16.21 29.19 -8.32
N PHE A 82 -15.32 30.15 -8.45
CA PHE A 82 -14.65 30.82 -7.33
C PHE A 82 -15.62 31.71 -6.54
N ASP A 83 -15.20 32.13 -5.36
CA ASP A 83 -15.98 33.00 -4.46
C ASP A 83 -16.32 34.37 -5.06
N ASP A 84 -15.48 34.90 -5.97
CA ASP A 84 -15.71 36.14 -6.71
C ASP A 84 -16.71 35.99 -7.86
N GLY A 85 -17.14 34.76 -8.13
CA GLY A 85 -18.08 34.41 -9.20
C GLY A 85 -17.44 34.18 -10.56
N SER A 86 -16.10 34.20 -10.66
CA SER A 86 -15.42 33.74 -11.86
C SER A 86 -15.58 32.24 -12.03
N VAL A 87 -15.64 31.78 -13.28
CA VAL A 87 -15.80 30.35 -13.60
C VAL A 87 -14.56 29.92 -14.38
N THR A 88 -13.94 28.84 -13.93
CA THR A 88 -12.83 28.21 -14.63
C THR A 88 -13.07 26.72 -14.81
N GLU A 89 -12.37 26.13 -15.76
CA GLU A 89 -12.31 24.67 -15.88
C GLU A 89 -11.14 24.17 -15.03
N THR A 90 -11.43 23.25 -14.13
CA THR A 90 -10.42 22.60 -13.28
C THR A 90 -10.49 21.10 -13.38
N ASN A 91 -9.45 20.44 -12.94
CA ASN A 91 -9.40 18.98 -12.88
C ASN A 91 -9.84 18.49 -11.50
N VAL A 92 -10.79 17.58 -11.51
CA VAL A 92 -11.21 16.82 -10.35
C VAL A 92 -10.56 15.44 -10.42
N ILE A 93 -9.73 15.14 -9.44
CA ILE A 93 -8.98 13.89 -9.35
C ILE A 93 -9.54 13.05 -8.22
N VAL A 94 -9.93 11.83 -8.53
CA VAL A 94 -10.32 10.82 -7.53
C VAL A 94 -9.28 9.71 -7.54
N MET A 95 -8.72 9.41 -6.36
CA MET A 95 -7.68 8.41 -6.20
C MET A 95 -8.10 7.37 -5.15
N ASN A 96 -8.17 6.12 -5.56
CA ASN A 96 -8.44 4.98 -4.72
C ASN A 96 -7.14 4.24 -4.41
N ALA A 97 -6.85 4.06 -3.14
CA ALA A 97 -5.65 3.39 -2.68
C ALA A 97 -5.92 2.53 -1.45
N PHE A 98 -5.06 1.54 -1.24
CA PHE A 98 -4.98 0.85 0.04
C PHE A 98 -3.54 0.80 0.54
N SER A 99 -3.41 0.80 1.86
CA SER A 99 -2.13 0.69 2.55
C SER A 99 -2.19 -0.48 3.51
N ASN A 100 -1.09 -1.22 3.63
CA ASN A 100 -0.99 -2.33 4.57
C ASN A 100 0.18 -2.10 5.52
N LEU A 101 -0.01 -2.48 6.77
CA LEU A 101 1.05 -2.61 7.76
C LEU A 101 1.04 -4.03 8.32
N PHE A 102 2.06 -4.80 8.01
CA PHE A 102 2.17 -6.21 8.35
C PHE A 102 3.36 -6.51 9.26
N LEU A 103 3.13 -7.40 10.21
CA LEU A 103 4.18 -8.22 10.78
C LEU A 103 4.43 -9.39 9.83
N THR A 104 5.69 -9.62 9.45
CA THR A 104 6.06 -10.63 8.45
C THR A 104 7.05 -11.64 9.01
N GLY A 105 6.90 -12.89 8.59
CA GLY A 105 7.84 -13.97 8.84
C GLY A 105 8.19 -14.68 7.54
N LYS A 106 9.50 -14.95 7.29
CA LYS A 106 9.97 -15.72 6.14
C LYS A 106 10.79 -16.91 6.64
N PHE A 107 10.48 -18.10 6.17
CA PHE A 107 11.20 -19.33 6.42
C PHE A 107 11.94 -19.79 5.16
N PHE A 108 13.28 -19.78 5.17
CA PHE A 108 14.10 -20.17 4.05
C PHE A 108 14.23 -21.69 3.98
N LEU A 109 13.75 -22.28 2.88
CA LEU A 109 13.76 -23.73 2.66
C LEU A 109 15.17 -24.24 2.37
N ARG A 110 16.02 -23.41 1.82
CA ARG A 110 17.40 -23.69 1.47
C ARG A 110 18.25 -22.45 1.68
N ASN A 111 19.40 -22.63 2.29
CA ASN A 111 20.41 -21.59 2.44
C ASN A 111 21.54 -21.82 1.41
N SER A 112 21.29 -21.42 0.18
CA SER A 112 22.25 -21.52 -0.93
C SER A 112 22.98 -20.18 -1.09
N LYS A 113 24.18 -20.21 -1.65
CA LYS A 113 24.92 -18.98 -1.92
C LYS A 113 24.27 -18.07 -2.95
N MET A 114 23.44 -18.60 -3.83
CA MET A 114 22.88 -17.83 -4.94
C MET A 114 21.36 -17.73 -4.90
N ILE A 115 20.63 -18.84 -4.69
CA ILE A 115 19.16 -18.90 -4.79
C ILE A 115 18.60 -19.44 -3.49
N ASN A 116 17.75 -18.66 -2.83
CA ASN A 116 17.16 -18.97 -1.54
C ASN A 116 15.63 -18.92 -1.60
N PRO A 117 14.96 -20.05 -1.89
CA PRO A 117 13.51 -20.13 -1.84
C PRO A 117 13.03 -20.06 -0.39
N TYR A 118 11.85 -19.43 -0.18
CA TYR A 118 11.26 -19.29 1.15
C TYR A 118 9.74 -19.38 1.09
N LEU A 119 9.16 -19.72 2.23
CA LEU A 119 7.74 -19.53 2.55
C LEU A 119 7.60 -18.29 3.43
N SER A 120 6.48 -17.60 3.33
CA SER A 120 6.22 -16.42 4.13
C SER A 120 4.78 -16.35 4.59
N GLY A 121 4.61 -15.85 5.81
CA GLY A 121 3.33 -15.49 6.38
C GLY A 121 3.36 -14.06 6.88
N LYS A 122 2.24 -13.36 6.77
CA LYS A 122 2.08 -11.97 7.19
C LYS A 122 0.74 -11.81 7.87
N MET A 123 0.67 -10.90 8.84
CA MET A 123 -0.57 -10.50 9.46
C MET A 123 -0.51 -9.04 9.87
N GLY A 124 -1.63 -8.34 9.79
CA GLY A 124 -1.66 -6.93 10.12
C GLY A 124 -2.97 -6.26 9.76
N TYR A 125 -2.89 -5.01 9.39
CA TYR A 125 -4.05 -4.19 9.11
C TYR A 125 -3.94 -3.53 7.74
N SER A 126 -5.06 -3.51 7.01
CA SER A 126 -5.19 -2.89 5.69
C SER A 126 -6.19 -1.74 5.76
N TRP A 127 -5.80 -0.58 5.22
CA TRP A 127 -6.64 0.62 5.12
C TRP A 127 -6.94 0.92 3.68
N TYR A 128 -8.22 1.08 3.37
CA TYR A 128 -8.73 1.51 2.07
C TYR A 128 -9.12 2.98 2.17
N ARG A 129 -8.72 3.77 1.17
CA ARG A 129 -8.95 5.22 1.16
C ARG A 129 -9.29 5.70 -0.23
N THR A 130 -10.23 6.63 -0.29
CA THR A 130 -10.54 7.38 -1.50
C THR A 130 -10.38 8.86 -1.19
N ASN A 131 -9.51 9.51 -1.93
CA ASN A 131 -9.28 10.95 -1.84
C ASN A 131 -9.82 11.63 -3.09
N LEU A 132 -10.46 12.78 -2.89
CA LEU A 132 -10.86 13.72 -3.92
C LEU A 132 -9.92 14.92 -3.84
N THR A 133 -9.43 15.38 -4.99
CA THR A 133 -8.59 16.57 -5.10
C THR A 133 -9.09 17.41 -6.27
N ILE A 134 -9.31 18.70 -6.04
CA ILE A 134 -9.65 19.69 -7.06
C ILE A 134 -8.39 20.51 -7.29
N GLU A 135 -7.81 20.42 -8.50
CA GLU A 135 -6.60 21.16 -8.87
C GLU A 135 -6.91 22.65 -9.01
N ASP A 136 -5.97 23.50 -8.60
CA ASP A 136 -6.00 24.92 -8.93
C ASP A 136 -5.43 25.11 -10.34
N PRO A 137 -6.20 25.63 -11.31
CA PRO A 137 -5.70 25.85 -12.66
C PRO A 137 -4.64 26.96 -12.75
N GLU A 138 -4.51 27.81 -11.73
CA GLU A 138 -3.49 28.85 -11.65
C GLU A 138 -2.18 28.34 -11.04
N ASP A 139 -2.24 27.22 -10.29
CA ASP A 139 -1.06 26.57 -9.71
C ASP A 139 -0.45 25.57 -10.69
N ILE A 140 0.50 26.03 -11.51
CA ILE A 140 1.20 25.22 -12.53
C ILE A 140 1.93 24.04 -11.90
N ASP A 141 2.40 24.18 -10.67
CA ASP A 141 3.17 23.15 -9.96
C ASP A 141 2.26 22.12 -9.23
N GLY A 142 0.95 22.38 -9.12
CA GLY A 142 -0.04 21.49 -8.51
C GLY A 142 0.16 21.25 -7.01
N CYS A 143 0.88 22.15 -6.34
CA CYS A 143 1.22 21.98 -4.92
C CYS A 143 0.11 22.42 -3.96
N GLN A 144 -0.80 23.29 -4.43
CA GLN A 144 -1.91 23.84 -3.64
C GLN A 144 -3.25 23.55 -4.33
N PRO A 145 -3.90 22.42 -4.03
CA PRO A 145 -5.22 22.18 -4.59
C PRO A 145 -6.24 23.16 -4.02
N LEU A 146 -7.26 23.52 -4.82
CA LEU A 146 -8.38 24.34 -4.37
C LEU A 146 -9.14 23.66 -3.24
N GLU A 147 -9.31 22.33 -3.36
CA GLU A 147 -9.98 21.52 -2.36
C GLU A 147 -9.39 20.11 -2.34
N SER A 148 -9.24 19.55 -1.15
CA SER A 148 -8.83 18.16 -0.96
C SER A 148 -9.64 17.55 0.18
N ASP A 149 -10.40 16.51 -0.13
CA ASP A 149 -11.23 15.81 0.84
C ASP A 149 -11.05 14.30 0.77
N ARG A 150 -11.31 13.66 1.89
CA ARG A 150 -11.29 12.20 2.02
C ARG A 150 -12.70 11.65 2.01
N LEU A 151 -13.10 11.09 0.87
CA LEU A 151 -14.46 10.62 0.66
C LEU A 151 -14.78 9.32 1.41
N LEU A 152 -13.79 8.44 1.53
CA LEU A 152 -13.94 7.14 2.20
C LEU A 152 -12.67 6.76 2.92
N THR A 153 -12.82 6.21 4.11
CA THR A 153 -11.75 5.49 4.82
C THR A 153 -12.37 4.35 5.60
N ASP A 154 -11.90 3.15 5.32
CA ASP A 154 -12.25 1.96 6.07
C ASP A 154 -11.04 1.03 6.17
N GLY A 155 -11.11 0.01 7.02
CA GLY A 155 -10.01 -0.92 7.15
C GLY A 155 -10.35 -2.16 7.98
N THR A 156 -9.56 -3.19 7.76
CA THR A 156 -9.77 -4.50 8.40
C THR A 156 -8.46 -5.20 8.70
N PHE A 157 -8.52 -6.18 9.60
CA PHE A 157 -7.41 -7.11 9.80
C PHE A 157 -7.29 -8.07 8.61
N THR A 158 -6.05 -8.26 8.17
CA THR A 158 -5.72 -9.12 7.04
C THR A 158 -4.58 -10.06 7.40
N ALA A 159 -4.61 -11.25 6.82
CA ALA A 159 -3.55 -12.22 6.86
C ALA A 159 -3.14 -12.58 5.43
N SER A 160 -1.86 -12.87 5.25
CA SER A 160 -1.33 -13.19 3.94
C SER A 160 -0.36 -14.37 4.04
N GLY A 161 -0.48 -15.31 3.11
CA GLY A 161 0.38 -16.46 3.00
C GLY A 161 0.93 -16.62 1.59
N GLY A 162 2.16 -17.07 1.48
CA GLY A 162 2.78 -17.23 0.18
C GLY A 162 4.23 -17.68 0.25
N GLY A 163 4.96 -17.37 -0.80
CA GLY A 163 6.38 -17.71 -0.87
C GLY A 163 7.09 -16.93 -1.95
N GLY A 164 8.39 -17.11 -1.98
CA GLY A 164 9.22 -16.39 -2.92
C GLY A 164 10.60 -16.99 -3.09
N VAL A 165 11.37 -16.31 -3.89
CA VAL A 165 12.77 -16.65 -4.16
C VAL A 165 13.61 -15.40 -4.00
N ARG A 166 14.66 -15.51 -3.19
CA ARG A 166 15.69 -14.50 -3.02
C ARG A 166 16.93 -14.92 -3.78
N ILE A 167 17.45 -14.04 -4.62
CA ILE A 167 18.63 -14.28 -5.45
C ILE A 167 19.73 -13.31 -5.05
N ASP A 168 20.87 -13.83 -4.60
CA ASP A 168 22.06 -13.00 -4.30
C ASP A 168 22.72 -12.55 -5.60
N PHE A 169 22.74 -11.25 -5.83
CA PHE A 169 23.42 -10.63 -6.96
C PHE A 169 24.61 -9.75 -6.55
N SER A 170 25.02 -9.83 -5.29
CA SER A 170 26.14 -9.06 -4.75
C SER A 170 27.43 -9.25 -5.55
N GLY A 171 27.63 -10.47 -6.09
CA GLY A 171 28.83 -10.81 -6.88
C GLY A 171 28.96 -10.07 -8.22
N ILE A 172 27.90 -9.41 -8.71
CA ILE A 172 27.95 -8.59 -9.93
C ILE A 172 28.75 -7.30 -9.69
N PHE A 173 28.78 -6.83 -8.45
CA PHE A 173 29.47 -5.61 -8.08
C PHE A 173 30.80 -5.91 -7.38
N LYS A 174 31.93 -5.62 -8.01
CA LYS A 174 33.29 -5.91 -7.50
C LYS A 174 33.58 -5.39 -6.07
N LYS A 175 32.86 -4.37 -5.62
CA LYS A 175 33.04 -3.74 -4.29
C LYS A 175 32.02 -4.21 -3.24
N VAL A 176 31.03 -5.00 -3.62
CA VAL A 176 29.98 -5.48 -2.72
C VAL A 176 30.31 -6.90 -2.28
N ARG A 177 30.30 -7.13 -0.97
CA ARG A 177 30.50 -8.48 -0.42
C ARG A 177 29.32 -9.39 -0.77
N SER A 178 29.57 -10.68 -0.93
CA SER A 178 28.52 -11.69 -1.07
C SER A 178 27.49 -11.60 0.08
N ASN A 179 26.24 -11.90 -0.22
CA ASN A 179 25.10 -11.84 0.72
C ASN A 179 24.75 -10.42 1.24
N MET A 180 24.97 -9.38 0.45
CA MET A 180 24.56 -8.01 0.82
C MET A 180 23.43 -7.46 -0.02
N LEU A 181 23.31 -7.88 -1.28
CA LEU A 181 22.27 -7.41 -2.20
C LEU A 181 21.51 -8.59 -2.79
N PHE A 182 20.19 -8.53 -2.72
CA PHE A 182 19.34 -9.59 -3.21
C PHE A 182 18.22 -9.03 -4.07
N PHE A 183 17.90 -9.74 -5.15
CA PHE A 183 16.58 -9.64 -5.77
C PHE A 183 15.61 -10.54 -4.99
N ASP A 184 14.40 -10.04 -4.73
CA ASP A 184 13.35 -10.76 -4.03
C ASP A 184 12.09 -10.79 -4.91
N PHE A 185 11.65 -11.98 -5.26
CA PHE A 185 10.42 -12.23 -6.00
C PHE A 185 9.49 -13.03 -5.13
N SER A 186 8.25 -12.59 -4.98
CA SER A 186 7.29 -13.33 -4.17
C SER A 186 5.86 -13.19 -4.68
N ALA A 187 5.06 -14.20 -4.34
CA ALA A 187 3.62 -14.22 -4.56
C ALA A 187 2.92 -14.57 -3.25
N HIS A 188 1.86 -13.83 -2.94
CA HIS A 188 1.11 -13.96 -1.69
C HIS A 188 -0.38 -13.91 -1.97
N MET A 189 -1.14 -14.72 -1.26
CA MET A 189 -2.59 -14.59 -1.18
C MET A 189 -2.94 -13.89 0.13
N THR A 190 -3.61 -12.75 0.04
CA THR A 190 -4.06 -11.93 1.16
C THR A 190 -5.56 -12.10 1.33
N GLN A 191 -5.97 -12.38 2.56
CA GLN A 191 -7.36 -12.50 2.97
C GLN A 191 -7.61 -11.65 4.21
N GLY A 192 -8.83 -11.09 4.33
CA GLY A 192 -9.22 -10.27 5.47
C GLY A 192 -10.71 -10.21 5.65
N GLY A 193 -11.13 -9.52 6.70
CA GLY A 193 -12.54 -9.27 6.95
C GLY A 193 -13.16 -8.31 5.95
N ASN A 194 -14.44 -8.05 6.15
CA ASN A 194 -15.21 -7.12 5.31
C ASN A 194 -14.65 -5.70 5.41
N VAL A 195 -14.62 -5.00 4.26
CA VAL A 195 -14.17 -3.63 4.14
C VAL A 195 -14.98 -2.89 3.08
N GLU A 196 -15.28 -1.63 3.35
CA GLU A 196 -15.83 -0.71 2.35
C GLU A 196 -14.70 -0.11 1.50
N TYR A 197 -14.92 -0.07 0.19
CA TYR A 197 -14.02 0.55 -0.77
C TYR A 197 -14.79 1.18 -1.92
N MET A 198 -14.18 2.10 -2.60
CA MET A 198 -14.82 2.86 -3.67
C MET A 198 -14.22 2.51 -5.02
N ASN A 199 -15.07 2.46 -6.05
CA ASN A 199 -14.64 2.46 -7.44
C ASN A 199 -15.26 3.64 -8.18
N VAL A 200 -14.42 4.36 -8.91
CA VAL A 200 -14.83 5.49 -9.76
C VAL A 200 -15.50 5.03 -11.05
N HIS A 201 -15.12 3.87 -11.57
CA HIS A 201 -15.70 3.29 -12.77
C HIS A 201 -16.86 2.36 -12.41
N LYS A 202 -17.94 2.40 -13.19
CA LYS A 202 -18.99 1.38 -13.10
C LYS A 202 -18.37 0.04 -13.48
N PRO A 203 -18.41 -0.94 -12.58
CA PRO A 203 -17.89 -2.26 -12.93
C PRO A 203 -18.73 -2.83 -14.07
N THR A 204 -18.06 -3.35 -15.09
CA THR A 204 -18.67 -4.06 -16.19
C THR A 204 -19.34 -5.38 -15.76
N ASN A 205 -19.03 -5.87 -14.56
CA ASN A 205 -19.51 -7.12 -13.99
C ASN A 205 -20.24 -6.90 -12.66
N HIS A 206 -21.49 -6.51 -12.71
CA HIS A 206 -22.61 -6.80 -11.80
C HIS A 206 -22.39 -6.81 -10.26
N GLY A 207 -21.48 -6.03 -9.71
CA GLY A 207 -21.54 -5.70 -8.29
C GLY A 207 -22.65 -4.66 -8.08
N ASN A 208 -23.62 -4.92 -7.19
CA ASN A 208 -24.53 -3.88 -6.77
C ASN A 208 -23.78 -2.98 -5.78
N PRO A 209 -23.65 -1.66 -6.05
CA PRO A 209 -23.06 -0.74 -5.09
C PRO A 209 -23.97 -0.63 -3.86
N GLU A 210 -23.39 -0.48 -2.69
CA GLU A 210 -24.16 -0.21 -1.47
C GLU A 210 -24.70 1.21 -1.46
N ARG A 211 -23.90 2.15 -1.98
CA ARG A 211 -24.29 3.56 -2.12
C ARG A 211 -23.48 4.26 -3.21
N ASP A 212 -24.07 5.31 -3.75
CA ASP A 212 -23.39 6.26 -4.62
C ASP A 212 -22.78 7.39 -3.78
N VAL A 213 -21.59 7.85 -4.17
CA VAL A 213 -20.94 9.00 -3.55
C VAL A 213 -21.09 10.20 -4.46
N MET A 214 -21.69 11.25 -3.89
CA MET A 214 -21.87 12.53 -4.55
C MET A 214 -20.98 13.54 -3.86
N ALA A 215 -20.15 14.25 -4.60
CA ALA A 215 -19.45 15.43 -4.12
C ALA A 215 -20.37 16.66 -4.32
N ARG A 216 -20.45 17.48 -3.28
CA ARG A 216 -21.28 18.71 -3.28
C ARG A 216 -20.36 19.90 -3.38
N PHE A 217 -20.54 20.67 -4.43
CA PHE A 217 -19.88 21.94 -4.62
C PHE A 217 -20.90 23.05 -4.40
N ILE A 218 -20.61 23.98 -3.50
CA ILE A 218 -21.47 25.12 -3.22
C ILE A 218 -20.91 26.32 -3.97
N ASN A 219 -21.69 26.83 -4.91
CA ASN A 219 -21.38 28.13 -5.52
C ASN A 219 -21.71 29.21 -4.48
N ASN A 220 -20.70 29.83 -3.90
CA ASN A 220 -20.86 30.80 -2.82
C ASN A 220 -21.60 32.07 -3.26
N ARG A 221 -21.62 32.41 -4.55
CA ARG A 221 -22.32 33.59 -5.08
C ARG A 221 -23.80 33.33 -5.33
N THR A 222 -24.13 32.20 -5.94
CA THR A 222 -25.50 31.85 -6.31
C THR A 222 -26.19 30.98 -5.27
N GLN A 223 -25.43 30.46 -4.28
CA GLN A 223 -25.90 29.49 -3.29
C GLN A 223 -26.47 28.21 -3.93
N VAL A 224 -26.17 27.98 -5.20
CA VAL A 224 -26.59 26.78 -5.90
C VAL A 224 -25.64 25.64 -5.55
N ILE A 225 -26.21 24.53 -5.11
CA ILE A 225 -25.48 23.31 -4.83
C ILE A 225 -25.43 22.48 -6.12
N HIS A 226 -24.23 22.20 -6.58
CA HIS A 226 -23.99 21.26 -7.67
C HIS A 226 -23.56 19.93 -7.06
N GLU A 227 -24.27 18.87 -7.41
CA GLU A 227 -23.92 17.50 -7.00
C GLU A 227 -23.31 16.77 -8.19
N HIS A 228 -22.12 16.23 -8.01
CA HIS A 228 -21.42 15.45 -9.01
C HIS A 228 -21.24 14.02 -8.49
N HIS A 229 -21.62 13.05 -9.30
CA HIS A 229 -21.37 11.64 -8.99
C HIS A 229 -19.86 11.37 -9.08
N VAL A 230 -19.26 10.89 -7.98
CA VAL A 230 -17.82 10.67 -7.87
C VAL A 230 -17.48 9.19 -7.99
N GLY A 231 -18.38 8.31 -7.58
CA GLY A 231 -18.17 6.87 -7.67
C GLY A 231 -19.14 6.07 -6.82
N HIS A 232 -18.89 4.77 -6.78
CA HIS A 232 -19.73 3.77 -6.12
C HIS A 232 -18.98 3.12 -4.96
N VAL A 233 -19.63 2.99 -3.81
CA VAL A 233 -19.09 2.25 -2.65
C VAL A 233 -19.57 0.81 -2.70
N TYR A 234 -18.64 -0.08 -2.49
CA TYR A 234 -18.85 -1.52 -2.40
C TYR A 234 -18.33 -2.03 -1.07
N SER A 235 -18.85 -3.15 -0.63
CA SER A 235 -18.39 -3.87 0.56
C SER A 235 -18.14 -5.33 0.20
N SER A 236 -17.01 -5.86 0.60
CA SER A 236 -16.71 -7.29 0.51
C SER A 236 -15.56 -7.66 1.45
N ASP A 237 -15.36 -8.95 1.64
CA ASP A 237 -14.15 -9.45 2.28
C ASP A 237 -12.93 -9.13 1.41
N VAL A 238 -11.80 -8.86 2.07
CA VAL A 238 -10.52 -8.63 1.37
C VAL A 238 -10.01 -9.96 0.84
N GLU A 239 -9.90 -10.06 -0.48
CA GLU A 239 -9.31 -11.19 -1.16
C GLU A 239 -8.47 -10.71 -2.33
N MET A 240 -7.14 -10.96 -2.31
CA MET A 240 -6.26 -10.55 -3.39
C MET A 240 -5.01 -11.41 -3.51
N MET A 241 -4.50 -11.51 -4.73
CA MET A 241 -3.16 -12.03 -5.03
C MET A 241 -2.19 -10.86 -5.21
N GLU A 242 -1.09 -10.89 -4.47
CA GLU A 242 -0.01 -9.91 -4.57
C GLU A 242 1.23 -10.56 -5.17
N TYR A 243 1.80 -9.91 -6.18
CA TYR A 243 3.08 -10.27 -6.78
C TYR A 243 4.06 -9.14 -6.50
N ARG A 244 5.27 -9.49 -6.08
CA ARG A 244 6.29 -8.54 -5.70
C ARG A 244 7.58 -8.80 -6.42
N PHE A 245 8.21 -7.71 -6.77
CA PHE A 245 9.57 -7.66 -7.30
C PHE A 245 10.36 -6.59 -6.57
N GLY A 246 11.42 -6.96 -5.87
CA GLY A 246 12.12 -6.03 -5.00
C GLY A 246 13.62 -6.27 -4.90
N ILE A 247 14.24 -5.33 -4.20
CA ILE A 247 15.65 -5.36 -3.84
C ILE A 247 15.75 -5.31 -2.31
N ILE A 248 16.57 -6.20 -1.75
CA ILE A 248 16.85 -6.25 -0.33
C ILE A 248 18.36 -5.98 -0.14
N TYR A 249 18.65 -5.07 0.75
CA TYR A 249 19.99 -4.75 1.21
C TYR A 249 20.20 -5.29 2.63
N ARG A 250 21.28 -6.02 2.83
CA ARG A 250 21.77 -6.52 4.12
C ARG A 250 23.08 -5.83 4.45
N PRO A 251 23.11 -4.82 5.34
CA PRO A 251 24.35 -4.17 5.75
C PRO A 251 25.35 -5.18 6.29
N ALA A 252 26.62 -5.04 5.88
CA ALA A 252 27.71 -5.82 6.48
C ALA A 252 27.91 -5.37 7.93
N TYR A 253 27.83 -6.30 8.85
CA TYR A 253 28.23 -6.02 10.23
C TYR A 253 29.77 -5.97 10.31
N ARG A 254 30.30 -4.89 10.89
CA ARG A 254 31.70 -4.84 11.32
C ARG A 254 31.74 -5.47 12.72
N GLU A 255 32.39 -6.64 12.82
CA GLU A 255 32.77 -7.21 14.10
C GLU A 255 33.80 -6.31 14.79
#